data_8bbbc7bcf4a04d0bce811a179ddd0394
#
_entry.id   8bbbc7bcf4a04d0bce811a179ddd0394
#
_cell.length_a   1.000
_cell.length_b   1.000
_cell.length_c   1.000
_cell.angle_alpha   90.00
_cell.angle_beta   90.00
_cell.angle_gamma   90.00
#
_symmetry.space_group_name_H-M   'P 1'
#
loop_
_entity.id
_entity.type
_entity.pdbx_description
1 polymer ?
#
loop_
_entity_poly.entity_id
_entity_poly.type
_entity_poly.pdbx_seq_one_letter_code
_entity_poly.pdbx_strand_id
1 'polypeptide(L)'
;MVLNQVVERDELSVIFAALADPTRRAILARLSQGEATVGQLAEPFDMSFAAVSKHLRVLEAAGLVRRGRDAQYRPATLDAAPLKAASSWIGDYAKFWGASFDSLDEYLTTLQGEKK
;
A
#
# COMPACT_ATOMS: atom_id res chain seq x y z
N MET A 1 -5.42 15.21 -25.05
CA MET A 1 -4.41 16.04 -24.43
C MET A 1 -3.24 15.17 -23.97
N VAL A 2 -2.04 15.63 -24.26
CA VAL A 2 -0.84 14.83 -24.00
C VAL A 2 -0.69 14.49 -22.53
N LEU A 3 -1.04 15.43 -21.66
CA LEU A 3 -0.91 15.26 -20.23
C LEU A 3 -1.73 14.09 -19.69
N ASN A 4 -2.95 13.94 -20.19
CA ASN A 4 -3.81 12.84 -19.76
C ASN A 4 -3.25 11.48 -20.16
N GLN A 5 -2.64 11.40 -21.34
CA GLN A 5 -2.05 10.15 -21.79
C GLN A 5 -0.86 9.75 -20.93
N VAL A 6 -0.07 10.71 -20.51
CA VAL A 6 1.08 10.44 -19.64
C VAL A 6 0.61 9.97 -18.29
N VAL A 7 -0.40 10.64 -17.72
CA VAL A 7 -0.90 10.31 -16.39
C VAL A 7 -1.51 8.92 -16.33
N GLU A 8 -2.25 8.51 -17.38
CA GLU A 8 -2.88 7.19 -17.39
C GLU A 8 -1.88 6.04 -17.30
N ARG A 9 -0.67 6.27 -17.76
CA ARG A 9 0.33 5.21 -17.86
C ARG A 9 1.40 5.29 -16.79
N ASP A 10 1.41 6.34 -15.99
CA ASP A 10 2.48 6.49 -15.05
C ASP A 10 2.29 5.61 -13.82
N GLU A 11 3.40 5.28 -13.21
CA GLU A 11 3.49 4.39 -12.08
C GLU A 11 2.71 4.90 -10.87
N LEU A 12 2.78 6.21 -10.61
CA LEU A 12 2.06 6.79 -9.47
C LEU A 12 0.55 6.65 -9.61
N SER A 13 0.02 6.84 -10.81
CA SER A 13 -1.42 6.67 -11.04
C SER A 13 -1.86 5.24 -10.76
N VAL A 14 -1.06 4.26 -11.16
CA VAL A 14 -1.35 2.85 -10.90
C VAL A 14 -1.33 2.57 -9.40
N ILE A 15 -0.34 3.10 -8.69
CA ILE A 15 -0.24 2.92 -7.25
C ILE A 15 -1.45 3.54 -6.54
N PHE A 16 -1.78 4.78 -6.84
CA PHE A 16 -2.91 5.45 -6.19
C PHE A 16 -4.24 4.79 -6.51
N ALA A 17 -4.41 4.31 -7.75
CA ALA A 17 -5.62 3.58 -8.11
C ALA A 17 -5.77 2.30 -7.26
N ALA A 18 -4.67 1.57 -7.07
CA ALA A 18 -4.69 0.38 -6.24
C ALA A 18 -5.03 0.71 -4.79
N LEU A 19 -4.55 1.84 -4.28
CA LEU A 19 -4.81 2.28 -2.90
C LEU A 19 -6.19 2.91 -2.71
N ALA A 20 -6.92 3.16 -3.77
CA ALA A 20 -8.21 3.84 -3.69
C ALA A 20 -9.32 2.96 -3.09
N ASP A 21 -9.12 1.66 -3.05
CA ASP A 21 -10.12 0.73 -2.53
C ASP A 21 -9.84 0.37 -1.07
N PRO A 22 -10.84 0.48 -0.16
CA PRO A 22 -10.60 0.21 1.26
C PRO A 22 -10.23 -1.24 1.54
N THR A 23 -10.78 -2.19 0.81
CA THR A 23 -10.43 -3.60 1.00
C THR A 23 -8.97 -3.84 0.65
N ARG A 24 -8.50 -3.25 -0.45
CA ARG A 24 -7.09 -3.40 -0.82
C ARG A 24 -6.16 -2.78 0.22
N ARG A 25 -6.54 -1.62 0.78
CA ARG A 25 -5.75 -1.04 1.87
C ARG A 25 -5.72 -1.94 3.10
N ALA A 26 -6.83 -2.59 3.41
CA ALA A 26 -6.89 -3.51 4.53
C ALA A 26 -6.03 -4.76 4.29
N ILE A 27 -5.99 -5.25 3.06
CA ILE A 27 -5.12 -6.36 2.68
C ILE A 27 -3.66 -5.97 2.89
N LEU A 28 -3.26 -4.79 2.44
CA LEU A 28 -1.89 -4.31 2.65
C LEU A 28 -1.55 -4.20 4.13
N ALA A 29 -2.47 -3.70 4.93
CA ALA A 29 -2.27 -3.60 6.38
C ALA A 29 -2.02 -4.98 6.99
N ARG A 30 -2.79 -5.98 6.56
CA ARG A 30 -2.56 -7.36 7.03
C ARG A 30 -1.18 -7.86 6.60
N LEU A 31 -0.81 -7.62 5.35
CA LEU A 31 0.47 -8.09 4.82
C LEU A 31 1.67 -7.37 5.44
N SER A 32 1.47 -6.20 6.02
CA SER A 32 2.54 -5.52 6.75
C SER A 32 2.96 -6.29 7.99
N GLN A 33 2.15 -7.23 8.44
CA GLN A 33 2.44 -8.07 9.61
C GLN A 33 3.09 -9.39 9.22
N GLY A 34 3.17 -9.69 7.93
CA GLY A 34 3.76 -10.93 7.44
C GLY A 34 3.00 -11.47 6.25
N GLU A 35 3.61 -12.40 5.55
CA GLU A 35 3.00 -13.02 4.37
C GLU A 35 1.70 -13.72 4.72
N ALA A 36 0.83 -13.87 3.73
CA ALA A 36 -0.44 -14.55 3.90
C ALA A 36 -0.87 -15.19 2.59
N THR A 37 -1.57 -16.31 2.69
CA THR A 37 -2.21 -16.95 1.54
C THR A 37 -3.56 -16.28 1.25
N VAL A 38 -4.13 -16.58 0.08
CA VAL A 38 -5.46 -16.07 -0.27
C VAL A 38 -6.48 -16.47 0.79
N GLY A 39 -6.42 -17.70 1.28
CA GLY A 39 -7.35 -18.16 2.32
C GLY A 39 -7.24 -17.36 3.60
N GLN A 40 -6.03 -17.10 4.03
CA GLN A 40 -5.79 -16.31 5.23
C GLN A 40 -6.28 -14.87 5.08
N LEU A 41 -6.17 -14.32 3.88
CA LEU A 41 -6.65 -12.99 3.60
C LEU A 41 -8.16 -12.92 3.50
N ALA A 42 -8.78 -13.96 2.95
CA ALA A 42 -10.23 -13.97 2.74
C ALA A 42 -11.01 -14.07 4.03
N GLU A 43 -10.50 -14.82 5.00
CA GLU A 43 -11.21 -15.13 6.23
C GLU A 43 -11.74 -13.90 6.98
N PRO A 44 -10.88 -12.92 7.32
CA PRO A 44 -11.38 -11.77 8.10
C PRO A 44 -12.30 -10.84 7.33
N PHE A 45 -12.33 -10.91 6.01
CA PHE A 45 -13.17 -10.02 5.20
C PHE A 45 -14.48 -10.66 4.78
N ASP A 46 -14.67 -11.93 5.10
CA ASP A 46 -15.85 -12.68 4.67
C ASP A 46 -16.04 -12.57 3.15
N MET A 47 -14.96 -12.76 2.41
CA MET A 47 -14.95 -12.65 0.96
C MET A 47 -14.58 -13.98 0.34
N SER A 48 -14.98 -14.19 -0.92
CA SER A 48 -14.60 -15.37 -1.66
C SER A 48 -13.12 -15.31 -2.07
N PHE A 49 -12.55 -16.48 -2.33
CA PHE A 49 -11.21 -16.56 -2.90
C PHE A 49 -11.09 -15.75 -4.19
N ALA A 50 -12.12 -15.82 -5.04
CA ALA A 50 -12.12 -15.13 -6.32
C ALA A 50 -12.02 -13.61 -6.12
N ALA A 51 -12.76 -13.06 -5.15
CA ALA A 51 -12.75 -11.64 -4.85
C ALA A 51 -11.39 -11.19 -4.31
N VAL A 52 -10.83 -11.96 -3.36
CA VAL A 52 -9.51 -11.64 -2.82
C VAL A 52 -8.44 -11.74 -3.89
N SER A 53 -8.49 -12.78 -4.73
CA SER A 53 -7.54 -12.94 -5.83
C SER A 53 -7.58 -11.78 -6.79
N LYS A 54 -8.77 -11.25 -7.06
CA LYS A 54 -8.93 -10.09 -7.94
C LYS A 54 -8.25 -8.85 -7.34
N HIS A 55 -8.46 -8.61 -6.05
CA HIS A 55 -7.80 -7.51 -5.36
C HIS A 55 -6.28 -7.67 -5.35
N LEU A 56 -5.81 -8.90 -5.14
CA LEU A 56 -4.38 -9.18 -5.15
C LEU A 56 -3.76 -8.93 -6.52
N ARG A 57 -4.48 -9.25 -7.60
CA ARG A 57 -3.98 -8.98 -8.95
C ARG A 57 -3.79 -7.48 -9.19
N VAL A 58 -4.71 -6.67 -8.69
CA VAL A 58 -4.58 -5.22 -8.80
C VAL A 58 -3.36 -4.72 -8.02
N LEU A 59 -3.19 -5.21 -6.78
CA LEU A 59 -2.04 -4.84 -5.96
C LEU A 59 -0.72 -5.32 -6.55
N GLU A 60 -0.72 -6.52 -7.12
CA GLU A 60 0.45 -7.09 -7.76
C GLU A 60 0.85 -6.29 -8.99
N ALA A 61 -0.13 -5.90 -9.81
CA ALA A 61 0.11 -5.07 -11.00
C ALA A 61 0.69 -3.70 -10.64
N ALA A 62 0.37 -3.19 -9.46
CA ALA A 62 0.92 -1.93 -8.96
C ALA A 62 2.28 -2.11 -8.27
N GLY A 63 2.77 -3.34 -8.18
CA GLY A 63 4.04 -3.63 -7.53
C GLY A 63 3.99 -3.63 -6.01
N LEU A 64 2.79 -3.53 -5.43
CA LEU A 64 2.62 -3.46 -3.97
C LEU A 64 2.66 -4.83 -3.30
N VAL A 65 2.45 -5.88 -4.07
CA VAL A 65 2.39 -7.26 -3.58
C VAL A 65 3.19 -8.15 -4.51
N ARG A 66 3.91 -9.09 -3.92
CA ARG A 66 4.58 -10.17 -4.66
C ARG A 66 3.94 -11.49 -4.27
N ARG A 67 3.85 -12.40 -5.23
CA ARG A 67 3.30 -13.73 -4.98
C ARG A 67 4.41 -14.76 -5.03
N GLY A 68 4.41 -15.66 -4.04
CA GLY A 68 5.35 -16.77 -4.04
C GLY A 68 5.11 -17.74 -5.19
N ARG A 69 6.10 -18.59 -5.43
CA ARG A 69 6.05 -19.54 -6.54
C ARG A 69 5.50 -20.91 -6.18
N ASP A 70 5.23 -21.13 -4.91
CA ASP A 70 4.62 -22.37 -4.47
C ASP A 70 3.22 -22.47 -5.07
N ALA A 71 3.02 -23.42 -5.98
CA ALA A 71 1.79 -23.56 -6.73
C ALA A 71 0.56 -23.74 -5.85
N GLN A 72 0.72 -24.37 -4.68
CA GLN A 72 -0.41 -24.64 -3.81
C GLN A 72 -0.76 -23.47 -2.91
N TYR A 73 0.24 -22.78 -2.42
CA TYR A 73 0.00 -21.76 -1.39
C TYR A 73 0.20 -20.36 -1.90
N ARG A 74 1.13 -20.13 -2.81
CA ARG A 74 1.42 -18.83 -3.40
C ARG A 74 1.18 -17.69 -2.39
N PRO A 75 1.94 -17.64 -1.31
CA PRO A 75 1.73 -16.59 -0.33
C PRO A 75 1.99 -15.21 -0.93
N ALA A 76 1.25 -14.23 -0.44
CA ALA A 76 1.43 -12.84 -0.83
C ALA A 76 2.30 -12.14 0.19
N THR A 77 3.22 -11.33 -0.27
CA THR A 77 4.08 -10.51 0.59
C THR A 77 3.99 -9.06 0.15
N LEU A 78 4.09 -8.16 1.12
CA LEU A 78 4.09 -6.73 0.84
C LEU A 78 5.41 -6.32 0.23
N ASP A 79 5.35 -5.53 -0.83
CA ASP A 79 6.50 -4.80 -1.33
C ASP A 79 6.24 -3.32 -1.08
N ALA A 80 6.98 -2.73 -0.15
CA ALA A 80 6.73 -1.35 0.27
C ALA A 80 7.36 -0.31 -0.66
N ALA A 81 8.14 -0.72 -1.66
CA ALA A 81 8.80 0.23 -2.55
C ALA A 81 7.84 1.19 -3.25
N PRO A 82 6.68 0.72 -3.79
CA PRO A 82 5.74 1.67 -4.39
C PRO A 82 5.14 2.65 -3.38
N LEU A 83 4.96 2.21 -2.12
CA LEU A 83 4.48 3.12 -1.07
C LEU A 83 5.50 4.22 -0.79
N LYS A 84 6.78 3.89 -0.85
CA LYS A 84 7.83 4.87 -0.69
C LYS A 84 7.80 5.91 -1.80
N ALA A 85 7.59 5.47 -3.04
CA ALA A 85 7.46 6.38 -4.19
C ALA A 85 6.27 7.33 -4.02
N ALA A 86 5.12 6.79 -3.60
CA ALA A 86 3.94 7.61 -3.34
C ALA A 86 4.18 8.60 -2.22
N SER A 87 4.83 8.17 -1.15
CA SER A 87 5.17 9.00 -0.01
C SER A 87 6.10 10.15 -0.42
N SER A 88 7.08 9.87 -1.27
CA SER A 88 7.98 10.91 -1.77
C SER A 88 7.24 11.96 -2.56
N TRP A 89 6.32 11.54 -3.42
CA TRP A 89 5.52 12.49 -4.20
C TRP A 89 4.67 13.37 -3.27
N ILE A 90 4.01 12.76 -2.30
CA ILE A 90 3.19 13.50 -1.32
C ILE A 90 4.09 14.43 -0.51
N GLY A 91 5.29 13.97 -0.16
CA GLY A 91 6.24 14.73 0.62
C GLY A 91 6.68 16.02 -0.03
N ASP A 92 6.65 16.10 -1.37
CA ASP A 92 6.97 17.34 -2.09
C ASP A 92 6.01 18.47 -1.74
N TYR A 93 4.85 18.14 -1.20
CA TYR A 93 3.83 19.12 -0.80
C TYR A 93 3.81 19.38 0.71
N ALA A 94 4.72 18.76 1.45
CA ALA A 94 4.73 18.86 2.91
C ALA A 94 4.85 20.31 3.40
N LYS A 95 5.52 21.17 2.64
CA LYS A 95 5.66 22.60 2.98
C LYS A 95 4.32 23.31 3.11
N PHE A 96 3.27 22.80 2.46
CA PHE A 96 1.93 23.38 2.53
C PHE A 96 1.16 22.95 3.77
N TRP A 97 1.66 21.96 4.49
CA TRP A 97 1.02 21.44 5.71
C TRP A 97 1.50 22.21 6.95
N GLY A 98 2.62 22.89 6.81
CA GLY A 98 3.12 23.86 7.77
C GLY A 98 3.26 23.32 9.18
N ALA A 99 2.78 24.13 10.11
CA ALA A 99 2.92 23.84 11.54
C ALA A 99 2.29 22.52 11.97
N SER A 100 1.21 22.10 11.31
CA SER A 100 0.55 20.83 11.68
C SER A 100 1.44 19.63 11.44
N PHE A 101 2.14 19.63 10.30
CA PHE A 101 3.06 18.53 10.00
C PHE A 101 4.28 18.56 10.92
N ASP A 102 4.81 19.75 11.15
CA ASP A 102 5.96 19.91 12.04
C ASP A 102 5.62 19.51 13.47
N SER A 103 4.42 19.84 13.92
CA SER A 103 3.96 19.46 15.26
C SER A 103 3.87 17.95 15.42
N LEU A 104 3.42 17.26 14.40
CA LEU A 104 3.36 15.80 14.43
C LEU A 104 4.76 15.21 14.52
N ASP A 105 5.68 15.74 13.74
CA ASP A 105 7.05 15.28 13.72
C ASP A 105 7.71 15.46 15.09
N GLU A 106 7.51 16.63 15.71
CA GLU A 106 7.99 16.90 17.06
C GLU A 106 7.40 15.93 18.08
N TYR A 107 6.10 15.68 17.97
CA TYR A 107 5.42 14.75 18.86
C TYR A 107 6.03 13.35 18.78
N LEU A 108 6.26 12.87 17.57
CA LEU A 108 6.86 11.55 17.38
C LEU A 108 8.28 11.49 17.93
N THR A 109 9.05 12.54 17.76
CA THR A 109 10.39 12.64 18.31
C THR A 109 10.36 12.60 19.82
N THR A 110 9.44 13.33 20.43
CA THR A 110 9.27 13.35 21.88
C THR A 110 8.93 11.95 22.41
N LEU A 111 8.01 11.25 21.75
CA LEU A 111 7.66 9.90 22.17
C LEU A 111 8.85 8.95 22.13
N GLN A 112 9.66 9.05 21.09
CA GLN A 112 10.86 8.23 20.97
C GLN A 112 11.87 8.56 22.07
N GLY A 113 12.02 9.82 22.40
CA GLY A 113 12.88 10.26 23.48
C GLY A 113 12.45 9.73 24.83
N GLU A 114 11.16 9.71 25.09
CA GLU A 114 10.61 9.23 26.35
C GLU A 114 10.81 7.74 26.58
N LYS A 115 10.99 6.99 25.50
CA LYS A 115 11.19 5.54 25.61
C LYS A 115 12.61 5.15 25.98
N LYS A 116 13.49 6.09 26.02
CA LYS A 116 14.84 5.85 26.46
C LYS A 116 14.92 5.94 27.97
#